data_d65f3ba436ca1c28165bc0826fe86757
#
_entry.id   d65f3ba436ca1c28165bc0826fe86757
#
_cell.length_a   1.000
_cell.length_b   1.000
_cell.length_c   1.000
_cell.angle_alpha   90.00
_cell.angle_beta   90.00
_cell.angle_gamma   90.00
#
_symmetry.space_group_name_H-M   'P 1'
#
loop_
_entity.id
_entity.type
_entity.pdbx_description
1 polymer ?
#
loop_
_entity_poly.entity_id
_entity_poly.type
_entity_poly.pdbx_seq_one_letter_code
_entity_poly.pdbx_strand_id
1 'polypeptide(L)' 'CRQLMAEHLLADTGISLKQIAGELGFSSVTSFHRAFKDWTGMTPLEWRDNQIQARPN' A
#
# COMPACT_ATOMS: atom_id res chain seq x y z
N CYS A 1 5.45 12.54 -3.73
CA CYS A 1 6.19 11.43 -3.14
C CYS A 1 5.41 10.13 -3.27
N ARG A 2 6.08 9.10 -3.73
CA ARG A 2 5.40 7.83 -3.99
C ARG A 2 4.86 7.18 -2.73
N GLN A 3 5.57 7.33 -1.63
CA GLN A 3 5.13 6.74 -0.37
C GLN A 3 3.80 7.32 0.08
N LEU A 4 3.67 8.62 0.04
CA LEU A 4 2.41 9.26 0.44
C LEU A 4 1.28 8.84 -0.48
N MET A 5 1.56 8.77 -1.77
CA MET A 5 0.54 8.35 -2.73
C MET A 5 0.12 6.90 -2.47
N ALA A 6 1.09 6.04 -2.16
CA ALA A 6 0.77 4.65 -1.86
C ALA A 6 -0.11 4.56 -0.62
N GLU A 7 0.19 5.33 0.41
CA GLU A 7 -0.60 5.31 1.63
C GLU A 7 -2.03 5.79 1.36
N HIS A 8 -2.17 6.82 0.56
CA HIS A 8 -3.49 7.31 0.18
C HIS A 8 -4.30 6.24 -0.55
N LEU A 9 -3.66 5.58 -1.50
CA LEU A 9 -4.34 4.55 -2.30
C LEU A 9 -4.69 3.34 -1.44
N LEU A 10 -3.81 2.98 -0.52
CA LEU A 10 -4.07 1.84 0.36
C LEU A 10 -5.21 2.12 1.33
N ALA A 11 -5.40 3.36 1.72
CA ALA A 11 -6.49 3.72 2.60
C ALA A 11 -7.84 3.52 1.92
N ASP A 12 -7.86 3.54 0.60
CA ASP A 12 -9.07 3.29 -0.17
C ASP A 12 -9.20 1.79 -0.40
N THR A 13 -10.08 1.15 0.34
CA THR A 13 -10.24 -0.29 0.27
C THR A 13 -10.88 -0.77 -1.03
N GLY A 14 -11.35 0.15 -1.85
CA GLY A 14 -11.92 -0.21 -3.14
C GLY A 14 -10.90 -0.44 -4.23
N ILE A 15 -9.62 -0.16 -3.95
CA ILE A 15 -8.56 -0.29 -4.94
C ILE A 15 -7.71 -1.50 -4.61
N SER A 16 -7.43 -2.33 -5.62
CA SER A 16 -6.59 -3.51 -5.41
C SER A 16 -5.11 -3.13 -5.40
N LEU A 17 -4.31 -3.98 -4.77
CA LEU A 17 -2.87 -3.74 -4.72
C LEU A 17 -2.27 -3.71 -6.12
N LYS A 18 -2.77 -4.55 -7.01
CA LYS A 18 -2.29 -4.57 -8.38
C LYS A 18 -2.53 -3.23 -9.05
N GLN A 19 -3.69 -2.65 -8.83
CA GLN A 19 -4.02 -1.36 -9.39
C GLN A 19 -3.14 -0.27 -8.81
N ILE A 20 -2.90 -0.32 -7.51
CA ILE A 20 -2.02 0.64 -6.86
C ILE A 20 -0.62 0.58 -7.43
N ALA A 21 -0.10 -0.63 -7.62
CA ALA A 21 1.23 -0.80 -8.19
C ALA A 21 1.31 -0.17 -9.57
N GLY A 22 0.28 -0.37 -10.38
CA GLY A 22 0.23 0.22 -11.71
C GLY A 22 0.18 1.73 -11.68
N GLU A 23 -0.61 2.29 -10.76
CA GLU A 23 -0.73 3.73 -10.63
C GLU A 23 0.59 4.37 -10.23
N LEU A 24 1.37 3.67 -9.43
CA LEU A 24 2.66 4.18 -8.96
C LEU A 24 3.79 3.93 -9.96
N GLY A 25 3.52 3.19 -11.02
CA GLY A 25 4.52 2.95 -12.05
C GLY A 25 5.35 1.71 -11.82
N PHE A 26 4.93 0.83 -10.92
CA PHE A 26 5.66 -0.42 -10.72
C PHE A 26 5.26 -1.45 -11.78
N SER A 27 6.21 -2.28 -12.18
CA SER A 27 5.95 -3.28 -13.21
C SER A 27 5.19 -4.48 -12.66
N SER A 28 5.21 -4.68 -11.35
CA SER A 28 4.50 -5.80 -10.75
C SER A 28 4.14 -5.47 -9.30
N VAL A 29 3.19 -6.24 -8.76
CA VAL A 29 2.81 -6.08 -7.37
C VAL A 29 3.98 -6.44 -6.46
N THR A 30 4.77 -7.41 -6.83
CA THR A 30 5.93 -7.81 -6.04
C THR A 30 6.90 -6.64 -5.87
N SER A 31 7.17 -5.92 -6.94
CA SER A 31 8.04 -4.75 -6.87
C SER A 31 7.47 -3.70 -5.91
N PHE A 32 6.16 -3.48 -6.00
CA PHE A 32 5.50 -2.55 -5.11
C PHE A 32 5.61 -2.98 -3.65
N HIS A 33 5.40 -4.27 -3.38
CA HIS A 33 5.50 -4.80 -2.03
C HIS A 33 6.88 -4.55 -1.44
N ARG A 34 7.91 -4.81 -2.22
CA ARG A 34 9.28 -4.61 -1.75
C ARG A 34 9.56 -3.15 -1.45
N ALA A 35 9.15 -2.28 -2.35
CA ALA A 35 9.37 -0.86 -2.17
C ALA A 35 8.63 -0.35 -0.94
N PHE A 36 7.38 -0.74 -0.79
CA PHE A 36 6.58 -0.28 0.33
C PHE A 36 7.14 -0.78 1.65
N LYS A 37 7.56 -2.03 1.68
CA LYS A 37 8.16 -2.58 2.89
C LYS A 37 9.44 -1.84 3.25
N ASP A 38 10.20 -1.43 2.24
CA ASP A 38 11.42 -0.69 2.45
C ASP A 38 11.11 0.71 3.01
N TRP A 39 10.02 1.31 2.58
CA TRP A 39 9.63 2.65 3.04
C TRP A 39 9.09 2.65 4.46
N THR A 40 8.23 1.69 4.79
CA THR A 40 7.49 1.71 6.06
C THR A 40 7.88 0.58 7.00
N GLY A 41 8.57 -0.43 6.52
CA GLY A 41 8.95 -1.56 7.33
C GLY A 41 7.91 -2.67 7.37
N MET A 42 6.78 -2.50 6.69
CA MET A 42 5.77 -3.54 6.61
C MET A 42 5.16 -3.59 5.22
N THR A 43 4.60 -4.76 4.87
CA THR A 43 4.01 -4.93 3.56
C THR A 43 2.76 -4.06 3.41
N PRO A 44 2.37 -3.75 2.18
CA PRO A 44 1.15 -2.98 1.97
C PRO A 44 -0.08 -3.66 2.54
N LEU A 45 -0.11 -4.99 2.50
CA LEU A 45 -1.23 -5.73 3.02
C LEU A 45 -1.33 -5.58 4.53
N GLU A 46 -0.19 -5.71 5.21
CA GLU A 46 -0.15 -5.52 6.66
C GLU A 46 -0.51 -4.09 7.04
N TRP A 47 -0.02 -3.15 6.28
CA TRP A 47 -0.31 -1.74 6.54
C TRP A 47 -1.81 -1.46 6.44
N ARG A 48 -2.44 -2.03 5.41
CA ARG A 48 -3.88 -1.88 5.23
C ARG A 48 -4.65 -2.52 6.39
N ASP A 49 -4.23 -3.71 6.80
CA ASP A 49 -4.85 -4.39 7.93
C ASP A 49 -4.74 -3.57 9.19
N ASN A 50 -3.56 -2.98 9.42
CA ASN A 50 -3.34 -2.15 10.58
C ASN A 50 -4.26 -0.94 10.59
N GLN A 51 -4.46 -0.34 9.42
CA GLN A 51 -5.34 0.82 9.31
C GLN A 51 -6.78 0.45 9.69
N ILE A 52 -7.21 -0.71 9.24
CA ILE A 52 -8.56 -1.18 9.53
C ILE A 52 -8.69 -1.55 11.01
N GLN A 53 -7.71 -2.26 11.54
CA GLN A 53 -7.76 -2.72 12.92
C GLN A 53 -7.45 -1.62 13.93
N ALA A 54 -6.67 -0.65 13.54
CA ALA A 54 -6.32 0.46 14.41
C ALA A 54 -7.48 1.40 14.64
N ARG A 55 -8.56 1.22 13.92
CA ARG A 55 -9.74 2.06 14.10
C ARG A 55 -10.33 1.85 15.47
N PRO A 56 -10.56 2.89 16.22
CA PRO A 56 -11.30 2.77 17.45
C PRO A 56 -12.74 2.41 17.10
N ASN A 57 -13.29 1.55 17.84
CA ASN A 57 -14.66 1.14 17.59
C ASN A 57 -15.67 2.14 18.07
#